data_441d3cd019d6b7c69278ff23da8a8194
#
_entry.id   441d3cd019d6b7c69278ff23da8a8194
#
_cell.length_a   1.000
_cell.length_b   1.000
_cell.length_c   1.000
_cell.angle_alpha   90.00
_cell.angle_beta   90.00
_cell.angle_gamma   90.00
#
_symmetry.space_group_name_H-M   'P 1'
#
loop_
_entity.id
_entity.type
_entity.pdbx_description
1 polymer ?
#
loop_
_entity_poly.entity_id
_entity_poly.type
_entity_poly.pdbx_seq_one_letter_code
_entity_poly.pdbx_strand_id
1 'polypeptide(L)'
;MSSRFSGKSVLVAGGTGGLGRAVSRAFLEEGAAVAVTYREQREFDALKSAAGTNASSLEGHRVDVTDESAVSQLIAKILTRYGALDALVNAVGAYAGGVKLWQLDTKTFDQMLELNLRSGFLLARAAVPAMLKQGRGAIVNVASQAAVNHAAGAAAYAASKAAAVAMVDSLAEDLKGTGVRANSILPSIIDTEANRKAMPQADFAKWPKPEDIARVILFLCSDDAKLIHGASVPVYGNS
;
A
#
# COMPACT_ATOMS: atom_id res chain seq x y z
N MET A 1 -1.30 24.23 12.84
CA MET A 1 -0.13 23.57 12.23
C MET A 1 -0.42 23.42 10.76
N SER A 2 0.51 23.73 9.86
CA SER A 2 0.33 23.49 8.42
C SER A 2 0.20 21.99 8.22
N SER A 3 -0.84 21.54 7.54
CA SER A 3 -1.09 20.13 7.22
C SER A 3 -0.06 19.70 6.15
N ARG A 4 0.71 18.64 6.43
CA ARG A 4 1.87 18.20 5.63
C ARG A 4 1.53 17.85 4.18
N PHE A 5 0.30 17.49 3.93
CA PHE A 5 -0.18 17.06 2.61
C PHE A 5 -1.21 18.03 2.00
N SER A 6 -1.31 19.26 2.51
CA SER A 6 -2.19 20.27 1.92
C SER A 6 -1.81 20.54 0.46
N GLY A 7 -2.79 20.43 -0.45
CA GLY A 7 -2.57 20.58 -1.90
C GLY A 7 -1.84 19.42 -2.58
N LYS A 8 -1.59 18.31 -1.87
CA LYS A 8 -1.01 17.09 -2.43
C LYS A 8 -2.10 16.10 -2.82
N SER A 9 -1.86 15.33 -3.88
CA SER A 9 -2.73 14.25 -4.32
C SER A 9 -2.09 12.89 -4.03
N VAL A 10 -2.87 11.98 -3.47
CA VAL A 10 -2.40 10.67 -3.01
C VAL A 10 -3.31 9.57 -3.54
N LEU A 11 -2.72 8.52 -4.11
CA LEU A 11 -3.43 7.28 -4.40
C LEU A 11 -3.11 6.22 -3.35
N VAL A 12 -4.16 5.68 -2.72
CA VAL A 12 -4.06 4.52 -1.84
C VAL A 12 -4.76 3.34 -2.52
N ALA A 13 -3.99 2.47 -3.16
CA ALA A 13 -4.51 1.23 -3.72
C ALA A 13 -4.88 0.27 -2.58
N GLY A 14 -6.10 -0.28 -2.60
CA GLY A 14 -6.65 -1.05 -1.48
C GLY A 14 -7.05 -0.17 -0.28
N GLY A 15 -7.41 1.10 -0.54
CA GLY A 15 -7.66 2.11 0.49
C GLY A 15 -8.85 1.85 1.41
N THR A 16 -9.71 0.86 1.13
CA THR A 16 -10.83 0.46 1.99
C THR A 16 -10.52 -0.75 2.88
N GLY A 17 -9.41 -1.44 2.65
CA GLY A 17 -8.98 -2.60 3.44
C GLY A 17 -8.53 -2.23 4.86
N GLY A 18 -8.21 -3.23 5.68
CA GLY A 18 -7.89 -3.05 7.10
C GLY A 18 -6.81 -2.00 7.38
N LEU A 19 -5.66 -2.07 6.69
CA LEU A 19 -4.60 -1.05 6.77
C LEU A 19 -4.93 0.16 5.89
N GLY A 20 -5.37 -0.08 4.65
CA GLY A 20 -5.60 0.98 3.66
C GLY A 20 -6.57 2.05 4.15
N ARG A 21 -7.58 1.68 4.93
CA ARG A 21 -8.55 2.60 5.54
C ARG A 21 -7.89 3.57 6.52
N ALA A 22 -7.00 3.07 7.37
CA ALA A 22 -6.25 3.91 8.30
C ALA A 22 -5.30 4.85 7.55
N VAL A 23 -4.63 4.35 6.51
CA VAL A 23 -3.75 5.15 5.64
C VAL A 23 -4.54 6.26 4.93
N SER A 24 -5.68 5.91 4.32
CA SER A 24 -6.53 6.88 3.61
C SER A 24 -7.01 8.00 4.53
N ARG A 25 -7.48 7.64 5.74
CA ARG A 25 -7.90 8.62 6.74
C ARG A 25 -6.76 9.52 7.20
N ALA A 26 -5.60 8.95 7.48
CA ALA A 26 -4.45 9.71 7.94
C ALA A 26 -3.99 10.76 6.89
N PHE A 27 -4.00 10.43 5.59
CA PHE A 27 -3.74 11.41 4.54
C PHE A 27 -4.82 12.50 4.45
N LEU A 28 -6.09 12.14 4.59
CA LEU A 28 -7.19 13.11 4.61
C LEU A 28 -7.06 14.09 5.80
N GLU A 29 -6.73 13.59 6.98
CA GLU A 29 -6.51 14.38 8.20
C GLU A 29 -5.32 15.36 8.06
N GLU A 30 -4.34 15.01 7.21
CA GLU A 30 -3.19 15.85 6.85
C GLU A 30 -3.45 16.72 5.60
N GLY A 31 -4.71 16.81 5.14
CA GLY A 31 -5.18 17.74 4.10
C GLY A 31 -4.92 17.32 2.66
N ALA A 32 -4.60 16.05 2.41
CA ALA A 32 -4.44 15.53 1.05
C ALA A 32 -5.79 15.40 0.33
N ALA A 33 -5.76 15.51 -1.00
CA ALA A 33 -6.76 14.92 -1.85
C ALA A 33 -6.43 13.42 -2.03
N VAL A 34 -7.33 12.54 -1.63
CA VAL A 34 -7.08 11.09 -1.58
C VAL A 34 -7.97 10.35 -2.56
N ALA A 35 -7.35 9.68 -3.53
CA ALA A 35 -7.99 8.68 -4.37
C ALA A 35 -7.75 7.30 -3.76
N VAL A 36 -8.79 6.46 -3.70
CA VAL A 36 -8.67 5.08 -3.22
C VAL A 36 -9.20 4.09 -4.24
N THR A 37 -8.58 2.90 -4.32
CA THR A 37 -9.21 1.78 -5.02
C THR A 37 -9.97 0.91 -4.02
N TYR A 38 -11.11 0.36 -4.46
CA TYR A 38 -11.93 -0.55 -3.68
C TYR A 38 -12.56 -1.64 -4.56
N ARG A 39 -13.02 -2.71 -3.93
CA ARG A 39 -13.77 -3.80 -4.57
C ARG A 39 -15.26 -3.71 -4.25
N GLU A 40 -15.58 -3.53 -2.97
CA GLU A 40 -16.94 -3.50 -2.45
C GLU A 40 -17.40 -2.07 -2.15
N GLN A 41 -18.50 -1.65 -2.78
CA GLN A 41 -19.05 -0.30 -2.62
C GLN A 41 -19.31 0.03 -1.14
N ARG A 42 -19.86 -0.91 -0.37
CA ARG A 42 -20.15 -0.71 1.07
C ARG A 42 -18.91 -0.33 1.89
N GLU A 43 -17.73 -0.85 1.51
CA GLU A 43 -16.47 -0.51 2.22
C GLU A 43 -16.03 0.92 1.91
N PHE A 44 -16.23 1.36 0.67
CA PHE A 44 -15.97 2.75 0.29
C PHE A 44 -16.96 3.70 0.97
N ASP A 45 -18.24 3.36 1.02
CA ASP A 45 -19.26 4.17 1.70
C ASP A 45 -18.97 4.29 3.20
N ALA A 46 -18.53 3.21 3.84
CA ALA A 46 -18.10 3.22 5.23
C ALA A 46 -16.84 4.11 5.45
N LEU A 47 -15.85 4.04 4.56
CA LEU A 47 -14.67 4.90 4.61
C LEU A 47 -15.08 6.38 4.43
N LYS A 48 -15.94 6.67 3.46
CA LYS A 48 -16.43 8.03 3.19
C LYS A 48 -17.21 8.61 4.36
N SER A 49 -18.06 7.80 4.99
CA SER A 49 -18.77 8.20 6.21
C SER A 49 -17.82 8.49 7.36
N ALA A 50 -16.79 7.64 7.55
CA ALA A 50 -15.79 7.81 8.60
C ALA A 50 -14.84 9.01 8.36
N ALA A 51 -14.72 9.49 7.12
CA ALA A 51 -13.94 10.69 6.78
C ALA A 51 -14.60 12.00 7.23
N GLY A 52 -15.90 12.00 7.55
CA GLY A 52 -16.61 13.15 8.10
C GLY A 52 -16.48 14.39 7.20
N THR A 53 -15.97 15.49 7.75
CA THR A 53 -15.76 16.76 7.02
C THR A 53 -14.74 16.66 5.89
N ASN A 54 -13.84 15.68 5.94
CA ASN A 54 -12.82 15.46 4.91
C ASN A 54 -13.33 14.59 3.74
N ALA A 55 -14.59 14.14 3.78
CA ALA A 55 -15.18 13.28 2.74
C ALA A 55 -15.21 13.92 1.34
N SER A 56 -15.19 15.25 1.24
CA SER A 56 -15.10 15.97 -0.04
C SER A 56 -13.74 15.84 -0.73
N SER A 57 -12.68 15.53 0.03
CA SER A 57 -11.32 15.28 -0.46
C SER A 57 -11.05 13.80 -0.74
N LEU A 58 -12.05 12.93 -0.59
CA LEU A 58 -11.95 11.48 -0.83
C LEU A 58 -12.68 11.10 -2.12
N GLU A 59 -11.97 10.46 -3.03
CA GLU A 59 -12.52 9.90 -4.26
C GLU A 59 -12.31 8.38 -4.32
N GLY A 60 -13.35 7.64 -4.65
CA GLY A 60 -13.31 6.19 -4.76
C GLY A 60 -13.36 5.70 -6.19
N HIS A 61 -12.52 4.71 -6.50
CA HIS A 61 -12.48 4.05 -7.80
C HIS A 61 -12.62 2.54 -7.63
N ARG A 62 -13.66 1.97 -8.22
CA ARG A 62 -13.83 0.52 -8.26
C ARG A 62 -12.97 -0.04 -9.38
N VAL A 63 -11.76 -0.48 -9.03
CA VAL A 63 -10.74 -0.91 -9.99
C VAL A 63 -10.09 -2.20 -9.53
N ASP A 64 -9.93 -3.15 -10.43
CA ASP A 64 -9.02 -4.27 -10.25
C ASP A 64 -7.60 -3.81 -10.61
N VAL A 65 -6.74 -3.73 -9.61
CA VAL A 65 -5.36 -3.26 -9.78
C VAL A 65 -4.42 -4.32 -10.35
N THR A 66 -4.94 -5.50 -10.69
CA THR A 66 -4.23 -6.52 -11.46
C THR A 66 -4.49 -6.42 -12.97
N ASP A 67 -5.43 -5.57 -13.37
CA ASP A 67 -5.72 -5.22 -14.77
C ASP A 67 -4.91 -3.98 -15.20
N GLU A 68 -4.01 -4.17 -16.16
CA GLU A 68 -3.11 -3.11 -16.65
C GLU A 68 -3.87 -1.92 -17.26
N SER A 69 -4.91 -2.19 -18.05
CA SER A 69 -5.70 -1.13 -18.69
C SER A 69 -6.47 -0.32 -17.66
N ALA A 70 -7.09 -0.99 -16.68
CA ALA A 70 -7.82 -0.35 -15.61
C ALA A 70 -6.92 0.53 -14.74
N VAL A 71 -5.71 0.07 -14.42
CA VAL A 71 -4.71 0.86 -13.66
C VAL A 71 -4.25 2.07 -14.46
N SER A 72 -3.95 1.92 -15.76
CA SER A 72 -3.55 3.03 -16.62
C SER A 72 -4.63 4.11 -16.70
N GLN A 73 -5.89 3.72 -16.86
CA GLN A 73 -7.04 4.64 -16.86
C GLN A 73 -7.22 5.32 -15.49
N LEU A 74 -7.02 4.60 -14.39
CA LEU A 74 -7.08 5.16 -13.04
C LEU A 74 -6.06 6.30 -12.88
N ILE A 75 -4.79 6.05 -13.21
CA ILE A 75 -3.74 7.06 -13.10
C ILE A 75 -4.04 8.27 -13.99
N ALA A 76 -4.50 8.05 -15.23
CA ALA A 76 -4.89 9.13 -16.12
C ALA A 76 -6.03 10.00 -15.54
N LYS A 77 -7.06 9.39 -14.94
CA LYS A 77 -8.15 10.10 -14.25
C LYS A 77 -7.64 10.95 -13.08
N ILE A 78 -6.76 10.39 -12.25
CA ILE A 78 -6.17 11.11 -11.11
C ILE A 78 -5.38 12.33 -11.61
N LEU A 79 -4.53 12.15 -12.62
CA LEU A 79 -3.74 13.23 -13.19
C LEU A 79 -4.61 14.32 -13.85
N THR A 80 -5.69 13.93 -14.54
CA THR A 80 -6.65 14.88 -15.12
C THR A 80 -7.33 15.70 -14.04
N ARG A 81 -7.71 15.06 -12.91
CA ARG A 81 -8.45 15.72 -11.84
C ARG A 81 -7.58 16.62 -10.98
N TYR A 82 -6.39 16.15 -10.61
CA TYR A 82 -5.54 16.80 -9.60
C TYR A 82 -4.29 17.47 -10.20
N GLY A 83 -3.98 17.22 -11.47
CA GLY A 83 -2.79 17.75 -12.15
C GLY A 83 -1.48 17.07 -11.77
N ALA A 84 -1.46 16.30 -10.68
CA ALA A 84 -0.27 15.65 -10.15
C ALA A 84 -0.64 14.35 -9.41
N LEU A 85 0.38 13.51 -9.11
CA LEU A 85 0.31 12.42 -8.17
C LEU A 85 1.55 12.49 -7.27
N ASP A 86 1.38 12.99 -6.03
CA ASP A 86 2.49 13.23 -5.11
C ASP A 86 2.88 11.98 -4.32
N ALA A 87 1.92 11.10 -4.02
CA ALA A 87 2.22 9.82 -3.37
C ALA A 87 1.34 8.67 -3.91
N LEU A 88 1.96 7.48 -3.98
CA LEU A 88 1.32 6.21 -4.26
C LEU A 88 1.59 5.25 -3.10
N VAL A 89 0.53 4.77 -2.46
CA VAL A 89 0.62 3.71 -1.45
C VAL A 89 -0.06 2.46 -1.99
N ASN A 90 0.70 1.38 -2.14
CA ASN A 90 0.13 0.07 -2.49
C ASN A 90 -0.12 -0.74 -1.20
N ALA A 91 -1.36 -0.74 -0.73
CA ALA A 91 -1.84 -1.54 0.39
C ALA A 91 -2.63 -2.78 -0.06
N VAL A 92 -2.57 -3.12 -1.36
CA VAL A 92 -3.18 -4.34 -1.89
C VAL A 92 -2.34 -5.54 -1.53
N GLY A 93 -2.99 -6.61 -1.16
CA GLY A 93 -2.36 -7.88 -0.89
C GLY A 93 -3.34 -8.89 -0.31
N ALA A 94 -2.91 -10.14 -0.32
CA ALA A 94 -3.63 -11.25 0.29
C ALA A 94 -2.64 -12.19 0.98
N TYR A 95 -3.17 -12.99 1.88
CA TYR A 95 -2.44 -14.04 2.56
C TYR A 95 -3.02 -15.41 2.23
N ALA A 96 -2.16 -16.37 1.93
CA ALA A 96 -2.47 -17.78 1.91
C ALA A 96 -1.31 -18.54 2.60
N GLY A 97 -1.66 -19.41 3.52
CA GLY A 97 -0.69 -20.18 4.28
C GLY A 97 -1.31 -21.41 4.94
N GLY A 98 -0.53 -22.14 5.74
CA GLY A 98 -0.95 -23.36 6.40
C GLY A 98 -0.78 -24.64 5.55
N VAL A 99 -0.24 -24.50 4.32
CA VAL A 99 -0.06 -25.61 3.37
C VAL A 99 1.44 -25.78 3.07
N LYS A 100 1.95 -27.00 3.17
CA LYS A 100 3.35 -27.29 2.82
C LYS A 100 3.58 -27.11 1.33
N LEU A 101 4.78 -26.67 0.95
CA LEU A 101 5.11 -26.32 -0.44
C LEU A 101 4.70 -27.42 -1.46
N TRP A 102 4.98 -28.66 -1.16
CA TRP A 102 4.67 -29.79 -2.08
C TRP A 102 3.19 -30.20 -2.13
N GLN A 103 2.34 -29.55 -1.32
CA GLN A 103 0.89 -29.71 -1.29
C GLN A 103 0.16 -28.46 -1.79
N LEU A 104 0.91 -27.38 -2.03
CA LEU A 104 0.35 -26.11 -2.48
C LEU A 104 -0.10 -26.24 -3.93
N ASP A 105 -1.34 -25.88 -4.23
CA ASP A 105 -1.84 -25.83 -5.59
C ASP A 105 -1.31 -24.59 -6.35
N THR A 106 -1.17 -24.74 -7.67
CA THR A 106 -0.63 -23.69 -8.53
C THR A 106 -1.51 -22.45 -8.58
N LYS A 107 -2.83 -22.61 -8.49
CA LYS A 107 -3.79 -21.49 -8.50
C LYS A 107 -3.57 -20.56 -7.31
N THR A 108 -3.39 -21.13 -6.11
CA THR A 108 -3.07 -20.33 -4.90
C THR A 108 -1.71 -19.65 -5.04
N PHE A 109 -0.70 -20.34 -5.60
CA PHE A 109 0.61 -19.75 -5.87
C PHE A 109 0.49 -18.54 -6.81
N ASP A 110 -0.16 -18.71 -7.96
CA ASP A 110 -0.36 -17.65 -8.96
C ASP A 110 -1.15 -16.48 -8.39
N GLN A 111 -2.19 -16.74 -7.59
CA GLN A 111 -2.99 -15.71 -6.94
C GLN A 111 -2.14 -14.87 -5.96
N MET A 112 -1.22 -15.47 -5.24
CA MET A 112 -0.32 -14.71 -4.34
C MET A 112 0.62 -13.79 -5.15
N LEU A 113 1.17 -14.26 -6.26
CA LEU A 113 1.98 -13.42 -7.15
C LEU A 113 1.15 -12.30 -7.79
N GLU A 114 -0.04 -12.61 -8.25
CA GLU A 114 -0.94 -11.64 -8.87
C GLU A 114 -1.29 -10.48 -7.91
N LEU A 115 -1.74 -10.81 -6.70
CA LEU A 115 -2.20 -9.81 -5.74
C LEU A 115 -1.06 -9.09 -5.02
N ASN A 116 0.04 -9.78 -4.67
CA ASN A 116 1.09 -9.21 -3.83
C ASN A 116 2.24 -8.58 -4.62
N LEU A 117 2.46 -9.01 -5.88
CA LEU A 117 3.56 -8.53 -6.73
C LEU A 117 3.05 -7.76 -7.94
N ARG A 118 2.23 -8.39 -8.81
CA ARG A 118 1.78 -7.81 -10.08
C ARG A 118 1.01 -6.50 -9.87
N SER A 119 0.16 -6.41 -8.85
CA SER A 119 -0.56 -5.18 -8.51
C SER A 119 0.39 -4.00 -8.29
N GLY A 120 1.44 -4.20 -7.50
CA GLY A 120 2.46 -3.18 -7.22
C GLY A 120 3.25 -2.79 -8.46
N PHE A 121 3.59 -3.78 -9.29
CA PHE A 121 4.25 -3.55 -10.58
C PHE A 121 3.42 -2.66 -11.51
N LEU A 122 2.15 -2.99 -11.71
CA LEU A 122 1.26 -2.22 -12.60
C LEU A 122 1.02 -0.80 -12.10
N LEU A 123 0.81 -0.63 -10.80
CA LEU A 123 0.65 0.68 -10.18
C LEU A 123 1.91 1.54 -10.34
N ALA A 124 3.09 1.01 -10.04
CA ALA A 124 4.34 1.72 -10.17
C ALA A 124 4.62 2.08 -11.64
N ARG A 125 4.47 1.11 -12.57
CA ARG A 125 4.67 1.30 -14.00
C ARG A 125 3.79 2.43 -14.56
N ALA A 126 2.54 2.54 -14.11
CA ALA A 126 1.63 3.59 -14.56
C ALA A 126 1.89 4.96 -13.91
N ALA A 127 2.30 5.00 -12.63
CA ALA A 127 2.46 6.22 -11.86
C ALA A 127 3.81 6.91 -12.09
N VAL A 128 4.89 6.14 -12.19
CA VAL A 128 6.29 6.64 -12.26
C VAL A 128 6.50 7.65 -13.39
N PRO A 129 6.02 7.44 -14.63
CA PRO A 129 6.25 8.42 -15.70
C PRO A 129 5.73 9.83 -15.38
N ALA A 130 4.59 9.93 -14.71
CA ALA A 130 4.04 11.21 -14.28
C ALA A 130 4.86 11.83 -13.15
N MET A 131 5.29 11.03 -12.17
CA MET A 131 6.14 11.48 -11.06
C MET A 131 7.52 11.96 -11.57
N LEU A 132 8.11 11.28 -12.54
CA LEU A 132 9.35 11.72 -13.19
C LEU A 132 9.18 13.07 -13.90
N LYS A 133 8.07 13.25 -14.63
CA LYS A 133 7.75 14.54 -15.27
C LYS A 133 7.56 15.67 -14.26
N GLN A 134 7.06 15.34 -13.06
CA GLN A 134 6.91 16.29 -11.95
C GLN A 134 8.23 16.62 -11.26
N GLY A 135 9.26 15.76 -11.40
CA GLY A 135 10.51 15.82 -10.64
C GLY A 135 10.34 15.52 -9.14
N ARG A 136 9.22 14.94 -8.74
CA ARG A 136 8.92 14.55 -7.36
C ARG A 136 7.86 13.45 -7.28
N GLY A 137 7.91 12.69 -6.21
CA GLY A 137 6.93 11.65 -5.91
C GLY A 137 7.41 10.73 -4.79
N ALA A 138 6.48 10.06 -4.12
CA ALA A 138 6.81 9.05 -3.12
C ALA A 138 5.97 7.80 -3.35
N ILE A 139 6.62 6.65 -3.40
CA ILE A 139 5.98 5.34 -3.53
C ILE A 139 6.26 4.54 -2.26
N VAL A 140 5.21 4.03 -1.63
CA VAL A 140 5.32 3.11 -0.49
C VAL A 140 4.56 1.83 -0.79
N ASN A 141 5.28 0.72 -0.79
CA ASN A 141 4.70 -0.60 -0.96
C ASN A 141 4.55 -1.30 0.40
N VAL A 142 3.38 -1.83 0.67
CA VAL A 142 3.13 -2.65 1.87
C VAL A 142 3.51 -4.09 1.56
N ALA A 143 4.73 -4.45 1.97
CA ALA A 143 5.23 -5.81 1.91
C ALA A 143 4.77 -6.63 3.15
N SER A 144 5.67 -7.32 3.82
CA SER A 144 5.42 -8.07 5.05
C SER A 144 6.74 -8.49 5.68
N GLN A 145 6.76 -8.73 6.98
CA GLN A 145 7.84 -9.44 7.67
C GLN A 145 8.15 -10.78 6.99
N ALA A 146 7.16 -11.44 6.38
CA ALA A 146 7.35 -12.68 5.64
C ALA A 146 8.26 -12.55 4.41
N ALA A 147 8.58 -11.35 3.96
CA ALA A 147 9.59 -11.13 2.91
C ALA A 147 11.03 -11.48 3.36
N VAL A 148 11.28 -11.43 4.67
CA VAL A 148 12.61 -11.64 5.29
C VAL A 148 12.61 -12.75 6.34
N ASN A 149 11.44 -13.13 6.88
CA ASN A 149 11.27 -14.19 7.86
C ASN A 149 10.24 -15.21 7.33
N HIS A 150 10.74 -16.36 6.89
CA HIS A 150 9.96 -17.32 6.10
C HIS A 150 9.38 -18.41 7.00
N ALA A 151 8.09 -18.32 7.31
CA ALA A 151 7.40 -19.32 8.10
C ALA A 151 7.07 -20.57 7.27
N ALA A 152 7.07 -21.74 7.95
CA ALA A 152 6.62 -22.98 7.34
C ALA A 152 5.15 -22.87 6.87
N GLY A 153 4.85 -23.43 5.70
CA GLY A 153 3.50 -23.42 5.12
C GLY A 153 3.07 -22.09 4.49
N ALA A 154 3.97 -21.11 4.35
CA ALA A 154 3.66 -19.80 3.75
C ALA A 154 4.47 -19.52 2.46
N ALA A 155 4.89 -20.54 1.74
CA ALA A 155 5.85 -20.43 0.64
C ALA A 155 5.42 -19.44 -0.45
N ALA A 156 4.19 -19.53 -0.96
CA ALA A 156 3.70 -18.61 -2.01
C ALA A 156 3.61 -17.17 -1.49
N TYR A 157 3.11 -16.98 -0.29
CA TYR A 157 3.02 -15.67 0.34
C TYR A 157 4.40 -15.05 0.56
N ALA A 158 5.32 -15.78 1.19
CA ALA A 158 6.68 -15.32 1.44
C ALA A 158 7.41 -14.97 0.14
N ALA A 159 7.34 -15.86 -0.87
CA ALA A 159 7.94 -15.62 -2.19
C ALA A 159 7.36 -14.37 -2.86
N SER A 160 6.03 -14.19 -2.85
CA SER A 160 5.38 -13.02 -3.45
C SER A 160 5.77 -11.71 -2.75
N LYS A 161 5.88 -11.72 -1.42
CA LYS A 161 6.27 -10.53 -0.63
C LYS A 161 7.77 -10.22 -0.75
N ALA A 162 8.64 -11.23 -0.81
CA ALA A 162 10.05 -11.05 -1.08
C ALA A 162 10.31 -10.49 -2.49
N ALA A 163 9.61 -11.02 -3.49
CA ALA A 163 9.68 -10.51 -4.86
C ALA A 163 9.21 -9.06 -4.96
N ALA A 164 8.14 -8.69 -4.24
CA ALA A 164 7.66 -7.32 -4.20
C ALA A 164 8.67 -6.34 -3.56
N VAL A 165 9.40 -6.77 -2.51
CA VAL A 165 10.51 -5.98 -1.93
C VAL A 165 11.62 -5.81 -2.96
N ALA A 166 12.11 -6.89 -3.56
CA ALA A 166 13.18 -6.84 -4.56
C ALA A 166 12.81 -5.94 -5.77
N MET A 167 11.55 -5.97 -6.20
CA MET A 167 11.05 -5.09 -7.26
C MET A 167 11.12 -3.61 -6.84
N VAL A 168 10.73 -3.26 -5.62
CA VAL A 168 10.78 -1.87 -5.13
C VAL A 168 12.22 -1.41 -4.92
N ASP A 169 13.11 -2.29 -4.47
CA ASP A 169 14.53 -1.99 -4.31
C ASP A 169 15.17 -1.68 -5.69
N SER A 170 14.86 -2.49 -6.72
CA SER A 170 15.31 -2.22 -8.09
C SER A 170 14.71 -0.92 -8.64
N LEU A 171 13.42 -0.66 -8.42
CA LEU A 171 12.78 0.59 -8.80
C LEU A 171 13.45 1.79 -8.14
N ALA A 172 13.84 1.67 -6.87
CA ALA A 172 14.56 2.73 -6.18
C ALA A 172 15.91 3.04 -6.84
N GLU A 173 16.65 2.01 -7.30
CA GLU A 173 17.89 2.23 -8.06
C GLU A 173 17.62 3.00 -9.37
N ASP A 174 16.57 2.63 -10.11
CA ASP A 174 16.16 3.31 -11.36
C ASP A 174 15.75 4.78 -11.12
N LEU A 175 15.27 5.11 -9.93
CA LEU A 175 14.77 6.44 -9.55
C LEU A 175 15.82 7.36 -8.93
N LYS A 176 17.08 6.92 -8.76
CA LYS A 176 18.15 7.75 -8.18
C LYS A 176 18.34 9.06 -8.95
N GLY A 177 18.39 10.16 -8.21
CA GLY A 177 18.59 11.50 -8.77
C GLY A 177 17.38 12.13 -9.44
N THR A 178 16.23 11.45 -9.48
CA THR A 178 15.02 11.95 -10.17
C THR A 178 14.09 12.81 -9.31
N GLY A 179 14.31 12.83 -7.98
CA GLY A 179 13.39 13.43 -7.01
C GLY A 179 12.20 12.54 -6.63
N VAL A 180 12.07 11.36 -7.25
CA VAL A 180 11.05 10.34 -6.89
C VAL A 180 11.66 9.31 -5.95
N ARG A 181 10.94 8.95 -4.89
CA ARG A 181 11.40 7.97 -3.89
C ARG A 181 10.49 6.75 -3.85
N ALA A 182 11.09 5.58 -3.68
CA ALA A 182 10.35 4.33 -3.49
C ALA A 182 10.89 3.59 -2.26
N ASN A 183 9.99 3.11 -1.40
CA ASN A 183 10.32 2.37 -0.19
C ASN A 183 9.29 1.25 0.05
N SER A 184 9.67 0.25 0.81
CA SER A 184 8.77 -0.78 1.32
C SER A 184 8.61 -0.66 2.84
N ILE A 185 7.44 -0.99 3.37
CA ILE A 185 7.27 -1.28 4.78
C ILE A 185 7.01 -2.78 4.96
N LEU A 186 7.53 -3.34 6.04
CA LEU A 186 7.41 -4.75 6.38
C LEU A 186 6.63 -4.91 7.69
N PRO A 187 5.30 -4.92 7.65
CA PRO A 187 4.51 -5.19 8.85
C PRO A 187 4.65 -6.65 9.30
N SER A 188 4.57 -6.88 10.61
CA SER A 188 4.18 -8.15 11.19
C SER A 188 2.67 -8.37 11.01
N ILE A 189 2.03 -9.13 11.88
CA ILE A 189 0.57 -9.32 11.85
C ILE A 189 -0.10 -8.01 12.31
N ILE A 190 -0.81 -7.37 11.39
CA ILE A 190 -1.48 -6.10 11.66
C ILE A 190 -2.76 -6.34 12.46
N ASP A 191 -3.03 -5.52 13.46
CA ASP A 191 -4.24 -5.58 14.29
C ASP A 191 -5.48 -5.13 13.50
N THR A 192 -5.98 -6.02 12.66
CA THR A 192 -7.18 -5.82 11.85
C THR A 192 -8.29 -6.78 12.31
N GLU A 193 -9.55 -6.40 12.05
CA GLU A 193 -10.69 -7.26 12.35
C GLU A 193 -10.57 -8.63 11.67
N ALA A 194 -10.08 -8.67 10.43
CA ALA A 194 -9.87 -9.92 9.69
C ALA A 194 -8.83 -10.81 10.36
N ASN A 195 -7.70 -10.25 10.80
CA ASN A 195 -6.65 -11.00 11.48
C ASN A 195 -7.10 -11.47 12.87
N ARG A 196 -7.84 -10.65 13.63
CA ARG A 196 -8.45 -11.07 14.91
C ARG A 196 -9.42 -12.23 14.73
N LYS A 197 -10.25 -12.20 13.68
CA LYS A 197 -11.15 -13.32 13.34
C LYS A 197 -10.39 -14.58 12.94
N ALA A 198 -9.30 -14.45 12.20
CA ALA A 198 -8.49 -15.59 11.77
C ALA A 198 -7.67 -16.21 12.91
N MET A 199 -7.30 -15.41 13.91
CA MET A 199 -6.44 -15.83 15.03
C MET A 199 -7.03 -15.38 16.39
N PRO A 200 -8.19 -15.90 16.81
CA PRO A 200 -8.93 -15.38 17.96
C PRO A 200 -8.22 -15.61 19.31
N GLN A 201 -7.22 -16.49 19.37
CA GLN A 201 -6.44 -16.80 20.57
C GLN A 201 -5.10 -16.03 20.65
N ALA A 202 -4.80 -15.17 19.66
CA ALA A 202 -3.56 -14.42 19.65
C ALA A 202 -3.60 -13.24 20.64
N ASP A 203 -2.42 -12.85 21.11
CA ASP A 203 -2.24 -11.64 21.91
C ASP A 203 -2.21 -10.40 21.00
N PHE A 204 -3.38 -9.79 20.77
CA PHE A 204 -3.53 -8.64 19.88
C PHE A 204 -2.77 -7.40 20.36
N ALA A 205 -2.41 -7.31 21.67
CA ALA A 205 -1.67 -6.18 22.20
C ALA A 205 -0.23 -6.11 21.65
N LYS A 206 0.28 -7.22 21.11
CA LYS A 206 1.60 -7.26 20.45
C LYS A 206 1.55 -6.79 19.00
N TRP A 207 0.38 -6.79 18.36
CA TRP A 207 0.26 -6.45 16.96
C TRP A 207 0.30 -4.94 16.72
N PRO A 208 1.01 -4.47 15.70
CA PRO A 208 0.99 -3.06 15.32
C PRO A 208 -0.42 -2.66 14.86
N LYS A 209 -0.87 -1.50 15.33
CA LYS A 209 -2.16 -0.95 14.92
C LYS A 209 -2.07 -0.34 13.53
N PRO A 210 -3.14 -0.45 12.71
CA PRO A 210 -3.19 0.19 11.39
C PRO A 210 -2.85 1.68 11.42
N GLU A 211 -3.28 2.41 12.46
CA GLU A 211 -3.05 3.84 12.63
C GLU A 211 -1.58 4.16 12.87
N ASP A 212 -0.85 3.32 13.61
CA ASP A 212 0.58 3.51 13.87
C ASP A 212 1.39 3.24 12.59
N ILE A 213 1.03 2.20 11.83
CA ILE A 213 1.63 1.91 10.52
C ILE A 213 1.33 3.04 9.53
N ALA A 214 0.11 3.59 9.54
CA ALA A 214 -0.26 4.71 8.68
C ALA A 214 0.63 5.93 8.92
N ARG A 215 0.99 6.24 10.17
CA ARG A 215 1.93 7.34 10.49
C ARG A 215 3.31 7.13 9.89
N VAL A 216 3.81 5.88 9.88
CA VAL A 216 5.08 5.55 9.21
C VAL A 216 4.97 5.75 7.70
N ILE A 217 3.86 5.32 7.08
CA ILE A 217 3.61 5.51 5.64
C ILE A 217 3.55 7.01 5.32
N LEU A 218 2.82 7.82 6.09
CA LEU A 218 2.77 9.27 5.93
C LEU A 218 4.17 9.90 6.01
N PHE A 219 4.95 9.52 7.01
CA PHE A 219 6.33 9.99 7.15
C PHE A 219 7.14 9.65 5.90
N LEU A 220 7.12 8.40 5.42
CA LEU A 220 7.85 7.98 4.22
C LEU A 220 7.39 8.70 2.95
N CYS A 221 6.12 9.12 2.88
CA CYS A 221 5.59 9.92 1.76
C CYS A 221 5.88 11.41 1.89
N SER A 222 6.27 11.91 3.05
CA SER A 222 6.52 13.34 3.31
C SER A 222 7.94 13.77 2.93
N ASP A 223 8.15 15.09 2.89
CA ASP A 223 9.47 15.69 2.67
C ASP A 223 10.42 15.46 3.85
N ASP A 224 9.90 15.13 5.05
CA ASP A 224 10.70 14.77 6.23
C ASP A 224 11.54 13.50 5.99
N ALA A 225 11.08 12.63 5.10
CA ALA A 225 11.76 11.40 4.71
C ALA A 225 12.61 11.53 3.42
N LYS A 226 13.00 12.76 3.02
CA LYS A 226 13.71 13.01 1.75
C LYS A 226 15.01 12.21 1.56
N LEU A 227 15.63 11.78 2.64
CA LEU A 227 16.85 10.97 2.62
C LEU A 227 16.58 9.47 2.64
N ILE A 228 15.31 9.03 2.77
CA ILE A 228 14.95 7.62 2.83
C ILE A 228 14.46 7.19 1.45
N HIS A 229 15.24 6.33 0.81
CA HIS A 229 15.05 5.84 -0.54
C HIS A 229 15.61 4.43 -0.67
N GLY A 230 14.88 3.48 -1.25
CA GLY A 230 15.26 2.07 -1.34
C GLY A 230 15.26 1.37 0.02
N ALA A 231 14.51 1.86 1.00
CA ALA A 231 14.47 1.26 2.32
C ALA A 231 13.33 0.24 2.45
N SER A 232 13.65 -0.89 3.09
CA SER A 232 12.68 -1.87 3.57
C SER A 232 12.52 -1.71 5.09
N VAL A 233 11.49 -0.96 5.51
CA VAL A 233 11.31 -0.50 6.89
C VAL A 233 10.48 -1.48 7.71
N PRO A 234 11.06 -2.14 8.73
CA PRO A 234 10.32 -2.99 9.65
C PRO A 234 9.31 -2.17 10.47
N VAL A 235 8.06 -2.67 10.54
CA VAL A 235 6.99 -2.08 11.37
C VAL A 235 6.28 -3.20 12.14
N TYR A 236 7.06 -3.89 12.98
CA TYR A 236 6.64 -5.14 13.63
C TYR A 236 5.82 -4.93 14.90
N GLY A 237 5.82 -3.74 15.49
CA GLY A 237 5.27 -3.53 16.83
C GLY A 237 6.10 -4.25 17.87
N ASN A 238 5.42 -4.98 18.77
CA ASN A 238 6.04 -5.80 19.81
C ASN A 238 5.98 -7.31 19.51
N SER A 239 5.79 -7.68 18.24
CA SER A 239 5.70 -9.09 17.80
C SER A 239 6.96 -9.59 17.12
#